data_a7a94a879f63e94fe07498585f0d8bfb
#
_entry.id   a7a94a879f63e94fe07498585f0d8bfb
#
_cell.length_a   1.000
_cell.length_b   1.000
_cell.length_c   1.000
_cell.angle_alpha   90.00
_cell.angle_beta   90.00
_cell.angle_gamma   90.00
#
_symmetry.space_group_name_H-M   'P 1'
#
loop_
_entity.id
_entity.type
_entity.pdbx_description
1 polymer ?
#
loop_
_entity_poly.entity_id
_entity_poly.type
_entity_poly.pdbx_seq_one_letter_code
_entity_poly.pdbx_strand_id
1 'polypeptide(L)'
;MPPSKIATTASYALAFCASQWYNHPPFNAKGIRVMIPRYSRPEMSAIWSEESKFQIWFEIEAHACDAQAKLGVIPASAAAIVWEKGAFDIDRINEIERETKHDVIAFLTNLAEYIGEDARFVHQGMTSSDVLDTTLSVQMARASDLLIEGIDRLLAGLKKRAFEHKRTPTIGRSHGIHAEPVTFGLKLAGFYAEFSRCRERLVAAKREIATCAISGAVGTFAHIDPAVEAHVAEKMGLAIEPVSTQVIPRDRHAMFFAVLGVVASSVERLATEIRHLQRTEVREAEEFFSAGQKGSSAMPHKRNPVLTENLTGIARIVRASVVPALENVALWHERDISHSSVERVFGPDATIGLDFALHRLAGVIENLLIYPETMQANLDKLGGLVHSQQVLLALTQKGVSREDSYVYVQRNAMKIWAEGGSYLDKLKADEDVAAKLTSSELDALFDLEQHFRHIDTIFDRVFG
;
A
#
# COMPACT_ATOMS: atom_id res chain seq x y z
N MET A 1 -42.53 35.09 54.15
CA MET A 1 -42.92 33.75 53.63
C MET A 1 -41.70 33.08 53.08
N PRO A 2 -41.32 31.87 53.49
CA PRO A 2 -40.02 31.23 53.19
C PRO A 2 -40.02 30.51 51.84
N PRO A 3 -38.82 30.27 51.21
CA PRO A 3 -38.72 29.55 49.96
C PRO A 3 -38.69 28.04 50.16
N SER A 4 -39.37 27.34 49.27
CA SER A 4 -39.54 25.90 49.25
C SER A 4 -38.28 25.20 48.71
N LYS A 5 -37.96 24.11 49.38
CA LYS A 5 -36.93 23.12 49.02
C LYS A 5 -37.27 22.42 47.72
N ILE A 6 -36.31 22.35 46.78
CA ILE A 6 -36.30 21.36 45.73
C ILE A 6 -35.13 20.42 46.00
N ALA A 7 -35.44 19.16 46.14
CA ALA A 7 -34.55 18.09 46.53
C ALA A 7 -33.71 17.61 45.38
N THR A 8 -32.47 17.33 45.70
CA THR A 8 -31.48 16.54 44.97
C THR A 8 -31.91 15.10 44.77
N THR A 9 -32.05 14.65 43.52
CA THR A 9 -32.00 13.21 43.15
C THR A 9 -31.43 13.07 41.73
N ALA A 10 -30.14 12.87 41.63
CA ALA A 10 -29.55 12.27 40.47
C ALA A 10 -28.12 11.74 40.82
N SER A 11 -28.10 10.65 41.55
CA SER A 11 -26.88 9.90 41.81
C SER A 11 -27.22 8.42 41.94
N TYR A 12 -27.54 7.79 40.82
CA TYR A 12 -27.55 6.33 40.66
C TYR A 12 -27.68 6.04 39.18
N ALA A 13 -26.57 5.86 38.45
CA ALA A 13 -26.47 5.10 37.20
C ALA A 13 -25.08 5.24 36.50
N LEU A 14 -24.00 5.03 37.22
CA LEU A 14 -22.66 4.89 36.58
C LEU A 14 -21.78 3.88 37.33
N ALA A 15 -22.32 2.76 37.70
CA ALA A 15 -21.57 1.69 38.36
C ALA A 15 -22.00 0.30 37.90
N PHE A 16 -22.20 0.10 36.61
CA PHE A 16 -22.38 -1.26 36.08
C PHE A 16 -22.01 -1.25 34.58
N CYS A 17 -20.75 -1.35 34.26
CA CYS A 17 -20.19 -1.88 33.00
C CYS A 17 -18.67 -1.76 32.89
N ALA A 18 -17.94 -1.78 34.00
CA ALA A 18 -16.47 -1.64 33.96
C ALA A 18 -15.69 -2.93 34.27
N SER A 19 -16.34 -4.09 34.37
CA SER A 19 -15.66 -5.30 34.88
C SER A 19 -15.56 -6.51 33.94
N GLN A 20 -15.87 -6.38 32.64
CA GLN A 20 -15.72 -7.52 31.70
C GLN A 20 -14.78 -7.31 30.52
N TRP A 21 -14.05 -6.19 30.44
CA TRP A 21 -13.10 -5.93 29.33
C TRP A 21 -11.62 -6.01 29.72
N TYR A 22 -11.27 -6.36 30.96
CA TYR A 22 -9.90 -6.37 31.49
C TYR A 22 -9.40 -7.74 31.99
N ASN A 23 -9.77 -8.83 31.34
CA ASN A 23 -9.11 -10.13 31.55
C ASN A 23 -8.43 -10.63 30.26
N HIS A 24 -7.60 -9.78 29.65
CA HIS A 24 -6.50 -10.28 28.83
C HIS A 24 -5.28 -10.46 29.73
N PRO A 25 -4.48 -11.54 29.55
CA PRO A 25 -3.24 -11.71 30.29
C PRO A 25 -2.38 -10.44 30.13
N PRO A 26 -1.56 -10.06 31.13
CA PRO A 26 -0.75 -8.87 31.03
C PRO A 26 0.05 -8.93 29.74
N PHE A 27 -0.15 -7.95 28.86
CA PHE A 27 0.67 -7.75 27.69
C PHE A 27 2.13 -7.78 28.14
N ASN A 28 2.89 -8.75 27.64
CA ASN A 28 4.31 -8.80 27.86
C ASN A 28 4.88 -7.47 27.33
N ALA A 29 5.30 -6.60 28.24
CA ALA A 29 5.74 -5.22 27.94
C ALA A 29 7.12 -5.16 27.23
N LYS A 30 7.54 -6.25 26.60
CA LYS A 30 8.74 -6.35 25.80
C LYS A 30 8.37 -6.29 24.33
N GLY A 31 8.14 -5.11 23.82
CA GLY A 31 7.95 -4.89 22.39
C GLY A 31 7.40 -3.50 22.07
N ILE A 32 8.02 -2.86 21.11
CA ILE A 32 7.59 -1.60 20.52
C ILE A 32 6.12 -1.71 20.11
N ARG A 33 5.32 -0.73 20.50
CA ARG A 33 3.97 -0.53 19.99
C ARG A 33 4.04 0.25 18.68
N VAL A 34 4.47 -0.40 17.62
CA VAL A 34 4.14 -0.01 16.24
C VAL A 34 2.65 -0.26 16.00
N MET A 35 2.15 -0.07 14.81
CA MET A 35 0.75 -0.32 14.44
C MET A 35 0.11 -1.48 15.24
N ILE A 36 -1.18 -1.42 15.54
CA ILE A 36 -1.82 -2.43 16.38
C ILE A 36 -1.59 -3.85 15.84
N PRO A 37 -1.44 -4.87 16.71
CA PRO A 37 -1.09 -6.25 16.28
C PRO A 37 -2.04 -6.85 15.25
N ARG A 38 -3.32 -6.42 15.27
CA ARG A 38 -4.33 -6.86 14.30
C ARG A 38 -3.98 -6.54 12.83
N TYR A 39 -3.20 -5.49 12.58
CA TYR A 39 -2.81 -5.01 11.26
C TYR A 39 -1.30 -5.09 11.03
N SER A 40 -0.62 -5.93 11.80
CA SER A 40 0.82 -6.11 11.73
C SER A 40 1.16 -7.55 11.36
N ARG A 41 1.98 -7.74 10.33
CA ARG A 41 2.60 -9.03 10.06
C ARG A 41 3.91 -9.15 10.85
N PRO A 42 4.22 -10.34 11.39
CA PRO A 42 5.41 -10.53 12.22
C PRO A 42 6.71 -10.12 11.52
N GLU A 43 6.84 -10.45 10.22
CA GLU A 43 8.03 -10.20 9.42
C GLU A 43 8.32 -8.70 9.31
N MET A 44 7.30 -7.90 9.01
CA MET A 44 7.45 -6.44 8.91
C MET A 44 7.66 -5.81 10.30
N SER A 45 6.95 -6.29 11.32
CA SER A 45 7.11 -5.80 12.70
C SER A 45 8.52 -6.04 13.26
N ALA A 46 9.15 -7.16 12.88
CA ALA A 46 10.50 -7.49 13.30
C ALA A 46 11.55 -6.48 12.81
N ILE A 47 11.35 -5.90 11.60
CA ILE A 47 12.26 -4.86 11.08
C ILE A 47 12.29 -3.62 11.98
N TRP A 48 11.15 -3.29 12.59
CA TRP A 48 10.97 -2.09 13.43
C TRP A 48 11.09 -2.37 14.92
N SER A 49 11.51 -3.59 15.33
CA SER A 49 11.73 -3.91 16.73
C SER A 49 12.95 -3.18 17.30
N GLU A 50 12.98 -2.99 18.62
CA GLU A 50 14.15 -2.41 19.30
C GLU A 50 15.38 -3.29 19.15
N GLU A 51 15.21 -4.61 19.20
CA GLU A 51 16.27 -5.56 18.92
C GLU A 51 16.88 -5.33 17.54
N SER A 52 16.06 -5.22 16.50
CA SER A 52 16.54 -4.97 15.15
C SER A 52 17.24 -3.62 15.04
N LYS A 53 16.68 -2.57 15.65
CA LYS A 53 17.27 -1.23 15.67
C LYS A 53 18.65 -1.25 16.32
N PHE A 54 18.77 -1.77 17.53
CA PHE A 54 20.06 -1.76 18.25
C PHE A 54 21.07 -2.73 17.66
N GLN A 55 20.61 -3.83 17.04
CA GLN A 55 21.49 -4.71 16.29
C GLN A 55 22.12 -3.98 15.09
N ILE A 56 21.34 -3.19 14.34
CA ILE A 56 21.84 -2.39 13.23
C ILE A 56 22.80 -1.31 13.74
N TRP A 57 22.50 -0.64 14.86
CA TRP A 57 23.41 0.32 15.48
C TRP A 57 24.76 -0.32 15.82
N PHE A 58 24.73 -1.49 16.44
CA PHE A 58 25.94 -2.25 16.75
C PHE A 58 26.75 -2.59 15.50
N GLU A 59 26.07 -3.08 14.45
CA GLU A 59 26.74 -3.42 13.17
C GLU A 59 27.40 -2.20 12.53
N ILE A 60 26.74 -1.05 12.51
CA ILE A 60 27.31 0.22 12.00
C ILE A 60 28.56 0.60 12.78
N GLU A 61 28.51 0.61 14.11
CA GLU A 61 29.63 0.96 14.97
C GLU A 61 30.81 -0.02 14.82
N ALA A 62 30.53 -1.31 14.78
CA ALA A 62 31.55 -2.34 14.62
C ALA A 62 32.21 -2.26 13.24
N HIS A 63 31.46 -2.05 12.15
CA HIS A 63 32.04 -1.85 10.82
C HIS A 63 32.82 -0.54 10.71
N ALA A 64 32.40 0.53 11.42
CA ALA A 64 33.19 1.75 11.49
C ALA A 64 34.54 1.50 12.19
N CYS A 65 34.55 0.73 13.28
CA CYS A 65 35.80 0.29 13.95
C CYS A 65 36.67 -0.56 13.00
N ASP A 66 36.11 -1.49 12.25
CA ASP A 66 36.88 -2.28 11.26
C ASP A 66 37.58 -1.39 10.23
N ALA A 67 36.88 -0.39 9.70
CA ALA A 67 37.44 0.54 8.73
C ALA A 67 38.55 1.40 9.36
N GLN A 68 38.33 1.95 10.55
CA GLN A 68 39.33 2.73 11.25
C GLN A 68 40.58 1.90 11.61
N ALA A 69 40.42 0.63 11.96
CA ALA A 69 41.54 -0.28 12.20
C ALA A 69 42.35 -0.54 10.91
N LYS A 70 41.69 -0.72 9.77
CA LYS A 70 42.35 -0.85 8.44
C LYS A 70 43.15 0.41 8.06
N LEU A 71 42.66 1.58 8.47
CA LEU A 71 43.36 2.87 8.26
C LEU A 71 44.46 3.12 9.29
N GLY A 72 44.63 2.27 10.29
CA GLY A 72 45.60 2.43 11.37
C GLY A 72 45.25 3.54 12.38
N VAL A 73 44.00 4.00 12.39
CA VAL A 73 43.49 5.02 13.33
C VAL A 73 43.29 4.41 14.71
N ILE A 74 42.80 3.17 14.77
CA ILE A 74 42.65 2.41 16.01
C ILE A 74 43.42 1.08 15.91
N PRO A 75 43.75 0.43 17.06
CA PRO A 75 44.36 -0.91 17.02
C PRO A 75 43.44 -1.96 16.40
N ALA A 76 43.96 -2.85 15.55
CA ALA A 76 43.20 -3.96 15.01
C ALA A 76 42.60 -4.91 16.08
N SER A 77 43.32 -5.04 17.23
CA SER A 77 42.82 -5.78 18.40
C SER A 77 41.56 -5.16 19.01
N ALA A 78 41.44 -3.82 18.98
CA ALA A 78 40.24 -3.15 19.48
C ALA A 78 39.03 -3.41 18.64
N ALA A 79 39.13 -3.36 17.29
CA ALA A 79 38.06 -3.71 16.40
C ALA A 79 37.61 -5.19 16.58
N ALA A 80 38.57 -6.10 16.74
CA ALA A 80 38.26 -7.51 17.03
C ALA A 80 37.51 -7.69 18.35
N ILE A 81 37.88 -6.97 19.40
CA ILE A 81 37.20 -6.99 20.71
C ILE A 81 35.78 -6.43 20.62
N VAL A 82 35.55 -5.37 19.79
CA VAL A 82 34.19 -4.85 19.57
C VAL A 82 33.27 -5.95 19.01
N TRP A 83 33.70 -6.74 18.04
CA TRP A 83 32.91 -7.86 17.52
C TRP A 83 32.76 -9.01 18.52
N GLU A 84 33.83 -9.35 19.25
CA GLU A 84 33.84 -10.49 20.17
C GLU A 84 32.97 -10.27 21.41
N LYS A 85 33.03 -9.05 21.98
CA LYS A 85 32.38 -8.70 23.26
C LYS A 85 31.18 -7.79 23.12
N GLY A 86 30.98 -7.19 21.97
CA GLY A 86 29.88 -6.26 21.74
C GLY A 86 28.52 -6.94 21.94
N ALA A 87 27.78 -6.43 22.92
CA ALA A 87 26.44 -6.86 23.24
C ALA A 87 25.66 -5.67 23.82
N PHE A 88 24.35 -5.79 23.85
CA PHE A 88 23.48 -4.76 24.41
C PHE A 88 22.30 -5.38 25.16
N ASP A 89 21.80 -4.65 26.15
CA ASP A 89 20.58 -4.97 26.90
C ASP A 89 19.61 -3.78 26.80
N ILE A 90 18.44 -4.01 26.20
CA ILE A 90 17.45 -2.96 25.93
C ILE A 90 16.90 -2.34 27.22
N ASP A 91 16.64 -3.16 28.23
CA ASP A 91 16.13 -2.68 29.51
C ASP A 91 17.19 -1.76 30.18
N ARG A 92 18.48 -2.12 30.07
CA ARG A 92 19.60 -1.33 30.55
C ARG A 92 19.80 -0.04 29.76
N ILE A 93 19.70 -0.09 28.44
CA ILE A 93 19.73 1.12 27.58
C ILE A 93 18.63 2.09 28.01
N ASN A 94 17.42 1.60 28.17
CA ASN A 94 16.26 2.41 28.58
C ASN A 94 16.44 3.00 30.00
N GLU A 95 17.13 2.29 30.91
CA GLU A 95 17.49 2.81 32.23
C GLU A 95 18.47 3.98 32.12
N ILE A 96 19.57 3.80 31.37
CA ILE A 96 20.59 4.83 31.14
C ILE A 96 19.99 6.06 30.45
N GLU A 97 19.10 5.86 29.47
CA GLU A 97 18.43 6.94 28.73
C GLU A 97 17.55 7.81 29.62
N ARG A 98 16.93 7.25 30.67
CA ARG A 98 16.16 8.05 31.63
C ARG A 98 17.03 9.11 32.35
N GLU A 99 18.33 8.87 32.48
CA GLU A 99 19.30 9.82 33.08
C GLU A 99 19.92 10.72 32.02
N THR A 100 20.45 10.13 30.94
CA THR A 100 21.21 10.85 29.90
C THR A 100 20.32 11.68 28.97
N LYS A 101 19.05 11.35 28.84
CA LYS A 101 18.08 11.93 27.91
C LYS A 101 18.54 11.89 26.44
N HIS A 102 19.37 10.88 26.10
CA HIS A 102 19.96 10.74 24.78
C HIS A 102 20.11 9.24 24.43
N ASP A 103 19.36 8.76 23.43
CA ASP A 103 19.29 7.36 23.06
C ASP A 103 20.63 6.77 22.58
N VAL A 104 21.35 7.45 21.67
CA VAL A 104 22.65 6.96 21.18
C VAL A 104 23.70 6.94 22.30
N ILE A 105 23.75 7.95 23.17
CA ILE A 105 24.66 7.94 24.32
C ILE A 105 24.33 6.78 25.27
N ALA A 106 23.05 6.52 25.50
CA ALA A 106 22.63 5.40 26.35
C ALA A 106 23.05 4.05 25.77
N PHE A 107 22.86 3.85 24.45
CA PHE A 107 23.32 2.66 23.74
C PHE A 107 24.84 2.49 23.83
N LEU A 108 25.61 3.53 23.52
CA LEU A 108 27.08 3.49 23.59
C LEU A 108 27.59 3.21 25.01
N THR A 109 26.93 3.76 26.02
CA THR A 109 27.27 3.52 27.44
C THR A 109 27.03 2.06 27.80
N ASN A 110 25.90 1.50 27.41
CA ASN A 110 25.61 0.08 27.64
C ASN A 110 26.56 -0.83 26.85
N LEU A 111 26.86 -0.50 25.60
CA LEU A 111 27.82 -1.23 24.78
C LEU A 111 29.22 -1.25 25.47
N ALA A 112 29.65 -0.14 26.07
CA ALA A 112 30.90 -0.05 26.79
C ALA A 112 30.95 -0.93 28.05
N GLU A 113 29.81 -1.17 28.71
CA GLU A 113 29.73 -2.13 29.85
C GLU A 113 30.16 -3.54 29.46
N TYR A 114 29.97 -3.95 28.20
CA TYR A 114 30.36 -5.26 27.66
C TYR A 114 31.79 -5.25 27.08
N ILE A 115 32.14 -4.24 26.29
CA ILE A 115 33.43 -4.17 25.58
C ILE A 115 34.57 -3.86 26.52
N GLY A 116 34.35 -3.01 27.53
CA GLY A 116 35.39 -2.56 28.48
C GLY A 116 36.26 -1.43 27.91
N GLU A 117 37.59 -1.46 28.18
CA GLU A 117 38.49 -0.35 27.86
C GLU A 117 38.56 0.03 26.39
N ASP A 118 38.38 -0.94 25.47
CA ASP A 118 38.43 -0.69 24.04
C ASP A 118 37.18 0.02 23.49
N ALA A 119 36.12 0.16 24.30
CA ALA A 119 34.95 0.96 23.95
C ALA A 119 35.27 2.43 23.65
N ARG A 120 36.42 2.96 24.13
CA ARG A 120 36.90 4.31 23.80
C ARG A 120 37.11 4.56 22.31
N PHE A 121 37.17 3.53 21.50
CA PHE A 121 37.31 3.60 20.03
C PHE A 121 35.98 3.54 19.28
N VAL A 122 34.90 3.13 19.94
CA VAL A 122 33.56 3.10 19.36
C VAL A 122 33.04 4.54 19.19
N HIS A 123 32.34 4.80 18.10
CA HIS A 123 31.76 6.11 17.75
C HIS A 123 32.78 7.21 17.48
N GLN A 124 34.06 6.87 17.28
CA GLN A 124 35.13 7.85 17.14
C GLN A 124 34.99 8.64 15.82
N GLY A 125 34.81 9.95 15.93
CA GLY A 125 34.65 10.88 14.81
C GLY A 125 33.23 10.90 14.19
N MET A 126 32.35 10.07 14.69
CA MET A 126 30.95 10.00 14.25
C MET A 126 30.02 10.93 15.00
N THR A 127 28.82 11.09 14.50
CA THR A 127 27.71 11.77 15.21
C THR A 127 26.52 10.84 15.31
N SER A 128 25.59 11.12 16.22
CA SER A 128 24.39 10.30 16.42
C SER A 128 23.62 10.06 15.12
N SER A 129 23.53 11.05 14.24
CA SER A 129 22.78 10.93 12.99
C SER A 129 23.44 9.98 11.98
N ASP A 130 24.77 9.81 12.03
CA ASP A 130 25.44 8.80 11.20
C ASP A 130 24.88 7.39 11.47
N VAL A 131 24.61 7.09 12.74
CA VAL A 131 24.00 5.82 13.15
C VAL A 131 22.49 5.82 12.90
N LEU A 132 21.78 6.88 13.30
CA LEU A 132 20.32 6.95 13.23
C LEU A 132 19.80 6.91 11.80
N ASP A 133 20.35 7.75 10.92
CA ASP A 133 19.90 7.86 9.54
C ASP A 133 20.27 6.62 8.72
N THR A 134 21.49 6.11 8.87
CA THR A 134 21.92 4.87 8.23
C THR A 134 21.05 3.70 8.68
N THR A 135 20.69 3.62 9.97
CA THR A 135 19.76 2.58 10.47
C THR A 135 18.39 2.71 9.86
N LEU A 136 17.83 3.92 9.80
CA LEU A 136 16.50 4.14 9.19
C LEU A 136 16.52 3.74 7.71
N SER A 137 17.59 4.04 6.98
CA SER A 137 17.78 3.61 5.59
C SER A 137 17.80 2.08 5.46
N VAL A 138 18.52 1.37 6.35
CA VAL A 138 18.52 -0.11 6.37
C VAL A 138 17.12 -0.66 6.64
N GLN A 139 16.41 -0.11 7.63
CA GLN A 139 15.05 -0.56 7.97
C GLN A 139 14.07 -0.32 6.82
N MET A 140 14.08 0.86 6.19
CA MET A 140 13.21 1.16 5.04
C MET A 140 13.57 0.33 3.80
N ALA A 141 14.85 0.05 3.55
CA ALA A 141 15.28 -0.83 2.48
C ALA A 141 14.77 -2.27 2.70
N ARG A 142 14.91 -2.82 3.92
CA ARG A 142 14.39 -4.15 4.28
C ARG A 142 12.86 -4.18 4.23
N ALA A 143 12.18 -3.14 4.70
CA ALA A 143 10.73 -3.02 4.58
C ALA A 143 10.27 -3.01 3.11
N SER A 144 11.01 -2.32 2.23
CA SER A 144 10.73 -2.31 0.79
C SER A 144 10.77 -3.70 0.17
N ASP A 145 11.66 -4.60 0.61
CA ASP A 145 11.73 -5.95 0.10
C ASP A 145 10.43 -6.72 0.36
N LEU A 146 9.89 -6.64 1.57
CA LEU A 146 8.61 -7.26 1.91
C LEU A 146 7.44 -6.63 1.15
N LEU A 147 7.45 -5.32 0.95
CA LEU A 147 6.43 -4.64 0.15
C LEU A 147 6.48 -5.05 -1.32
N ILE A 148 7.66 -5.20 -1.90
CA ILE A 148 7.86 -5.68 -3.28
C ILE A 148 7.36 -7.12 -3.40
N GLU A 149 7.71 -8.00 -2.46
CA GLU A 149 7.19 -9.37 -2.39
C GLU A 149 5.65 -9.41 -2.33
N GLY A 150 5.06 -8.54 -1.51
CA GLY A 150 3.60 -8.41 -1.41
C GLY A 150 2.95 -7.98 -2.73
N ILE A 151 3.56 -7.04 -3.46
CA ILE A 151 3.10 -6.63 -4.80
C ILE A 151 3.28 -7.77 -5.80
N ASP A 152 4.41 -8.50 -5.78
CA ASP A 152 4.67 -9.62 -6.69
C ASP A 152 3.64 -10.73 -6.53
N ARG A 153 3.26 -11.06 -5.29
CA ARG A 153 2.17 -12.00 -5.00
C ARG A 153 0.84 -11.50 -5.57
N LEU A 154 0.51 -10.22 -5.37
CA LEU A 154 -0.73 -9.62 -5.91
C LEU A 154 -0.74 -9.66 -7.44
N LEU A 155 0.38 -9.33 -8.10
CA LEU A 155 0.53 -9.40 -9.55
C LEU A 155 0.33 -10.83 -10.07
N ALA A 156 0.89 -11.83 -9.42
CA ALA A 156 0.69 -13.23 -9.78
C ALA A 156 -0.81 -13.63 -9.71
N GLY A 157 -1.50 -13.23 -8.64
CA GLY A 157 -2.95 -13.44 -8.49
C GLY A 157 -3.75 -12.73 -9.57
N LEU A 158 -3.50 -11.45 -9.83
CA LEU A 158 -4.17 -10.66 -10.88
C LEU A 158 -3.95 -11.26 -12.26
N LYS A 159 -2.71 -11.64 -12.61
CA LYS A 159 -2.39 -12.28 -13.90
C LYS A 159 -3.17 -13.57 -14.08
N LYS A 160 -3.13 -14.47 -13.08
CA LYS A 160 -3.87 -15.74 -13.12
C LYS A 160 -5.35 -15.49 -13.38
N ARG A 161 -5.98 -14.64 -12.58
CA ARG A 161 -7.42 -14.35 -12.67
C ARG A 161 -7.79 -13.64 -13.98
N ALA A 162 -6.92 -12.74 -14.48
CA ALA A 162 -7.11 -12.08 -15.77
C ALA A 162 -7.18 -13.09 -16.92
N PHE A 163 -6.28 -14.07 -16.95
CA PHE A 163 -6.30 -15.13 -17.98
C PHE A 163 -7.48 -16.09 -17.82
N GLU A 164 -7.86 -16.48 -16.60
CA GLU A 164 -9.06 -17.31 -16.35
C GLU A 164 -10.33 -16.68 -16.91
N HIS A 165 -10.44 -15.35 -16.84
CA HIS A 165 -11.62 -14.59 -17.25
C HIS A 165 -11.38 -13.72 -18.50
N LYS A 166 -10.35 -14.06 -19.31
CA LYS A 166 -9.97 -13.29 -20.49
C LYS A 166 -11.13 -13.00 -21.44
N ARG A 167 -12.06 -13.96 -21.59
CA ARG A 167 -13.23 -13.88 -22.47
C ARG A 167 -14.57 -13.86 -21.72
N THR A 168 -14.58 -13.74 -20.39
CA THR A 168 -15.82 -13.65 -19.61
C THR A 168 -16.48 -12.29 -19.82
N PRO A 169 -17.65 -12.21 -20.49
CA PRO A 169 -18.33 -10.94 -20.75
C PRO A 169 -18.80 -10.29 -19.45
N THR A 170 -18.70 -8.98 -19.38
CA THR A 170 -19.33 -8.16 -18.34
C THR A 170 -19.64 -6.78 -18.91
N ILE A 171 -20.52 -6.03 -18.24
CA ILE A 171 -20.83 -4.67 -18.65
C ILE A 171 -19.78 -3.68 -18.15
N GLY A 172 -19.19 -2.90 -19.05
CA GLY A 172 -18.40 -1.73 -18.72
C GLY A 172 -19.32 -0.61 -18.21
N ARG A 173 -18.90 0.03 -17.10
CA ARG A 173 -19.66 1.13 -16.50
C ARG A 173 -18.81 2.41 -16.51
N SER A 174 -19.37 3.49 -17.06
CA SER A 174 -18.86 4.84 -16.90
C SER A 174 -19.91 5.69 -16.16
N HIS A 175 -19.48 6.56 -15.25
CA HIS A 175 -20.37 7.34 -14.39
C HIS A 175 -21.38 6.47 -13.57
N GLY A 176 -21.05 5.19 -13.35
CA GLY A 176 -21.96 4.22 -12.71
C GLY A 176 -23.06 3.67 -13.60
N ILE A 177 -23.12 4.06 -14.90
CA ILE A 177 -24.13 3.67 -15.87
C ILE A 177 -23.54 2.62 -16.83
N HIS A 178 -24.40 1.74 -17.33
CA HIS A 178 -24.03 0.75 -18.35
C HIS A 178 -23.57 1.48 -19.64
N ALA A 179 -22.36 1.14 -20.10
CA ALA A 179 -21.78 1.66 -21.34
C ALA A 179 -21.70 0.54 -22.39
N GLU A 180 -20.52 0.02 -22.62
CA GLU A 180 -20.29 -1.04 -23.62
C GLU A 180 -19.80 -2.33 -22.98
N PRO A 181 -19.95 -3.48 -23.66
CA PRO A 181 -19.40 -4.75 -23.21
C PRO A 181 -17.87 -4.69 -23.05
N VAL A 182 -17.39 -5.35 -22.01
CA VAL A 182 -15.97 -5.54 -21.71
C VAL A 182 -15.77 -6.96 -21.19
N THR A 183 -14.56 -7.46 -21.08
CA THR A 183 -14.32 -8.73 -20.39
C THR A 183 -13.84 -8.49 -18.95
N PHE A 184 -14.21 -9.39 -18.04
CA PHE A 184 -13.76 -9.32 -16.66
C PHE A 184 -12.22 -9.47 -16.55
N GLY A 185 -11.63 -10.31 -17.42
CA GLY A 185 -10.18 -10.44 -17.52
C GLY A 185 -9.49 -9.15 -17.93
N LEU A 186 -10.07 -8.36 -18.85
CA LEU A 186 -9.52 -7.05 -19.24
C LEU A 186 -9.57 -6.06 -18.08
N LYS A 187 -10.62 -6.07 -17.28
CA LYS A 187 -10.70 -5.27 -16.05
C LYS A 187 -9.54 -5.60 -15.10
N LEU A 188 -9.26 -6.88 -14.87
CA LEU A 188 -8.16 -7.34 -14.02
C LEU A 188 -6.77 -7.04 -14.63
N ALA A 189 -6.61 -7.12 -15.94
CA ALA A 189 -5.39 -6.72 -16.65
C ALA A 189 -5.07 -5.23 -16.45
N GLY A 190 -6.09 -4.38 -16.39
CA GLY A 190 -5.92 -2.96 -16.06
C GLY A 190 -5.32 -2.74 -14.66
N PHE A 191 -5.78 -3.48 -13.65
CA PHE A 191 -5.20 -3.45 -12.31
C PHE A 191 -3.79 -4.06 -12.27
N TYR A 192 -3.55 -5.15 -13.00
CA TYR A 192 -2.20 -5.70 -13.13
C TYR A 192 -1.20 -4.65 -13.64
N ALA A 193 -1.53 -3.96 -14.73
CA ALA A 193 -0.66 -2.92 -15.29
C ALA A 193 -0.43 -1.75 -14.31
N GLU A 194 -1.42 -1.40 -13.49
CA GLU A 194 -1.28 -0.39 -12.44
C GLU A 194 -0.31 -0.83 -11.34
N PHE A 195 -0.49 -2.05 -10.81
CA PHE A 195 0.41 -2.57 -9.77
C PHE A 195 1.81 -2.89 -10.29
N SER A 196 1.99 -3.22 -11.58
CA SER A 196 3.31 -3.30 -12.21
C SER A 196 4.05 -1.97 -12.12
N ARG A 197 3.38 -0.86 -12.44
CA ARG A 197 3.96 0.49 -12.27
C ARG A 197 4.21 0.85 -10.80
N CYS A 198 3.37 0.39 -9.87
CA CYS A 198 3.59 0.54 -8.43
C CYS A 198 4.87 -0.18 -7.98
N ARG A 199 5.08 -1.40 -8.49
CA ARG A 199 6.30 -2.17 -8.23
C ARG A 199 7.57 -1.44 -8.70
N GLU A 200 7.57 -0.94 -9.93
CA GLU A 200 8.70 -0.19 -10.50
C GLU A 200 9.03 1.06 -9.66
N ARG A 201 8.00 1.82 -9.25
CA ARG A 201 8.19 2.98 -8.38
C ARG A 201 8.78 2.60 -7.02
N LEU A 202 8.31 1.50 -6.43
CA LEU A 202 8.80 1.04 -5.13
C LEU A 202 10.24 0.54 -5.21
N VAL A 203 10.63 -0.16 -6.29
CA VAL A 203 12.01 -0.54 -6.56
C VAL A 203 12.91 0.69 -6.70
N ALA A 204 12.45 1.72 -7.41
CA ALA A 204 13.18 2.98 -7.53
C ALA A 204 13.32 3.70 -6.19
N ALA A 205 12.23 3.78 -5.41
CA ALA A 205 12.23 4.39 -4.08
C ALA A 205 13.13 3.62 -3.09
N LYS A 206 13.13 2.28 -3.14
CA LYS A 206 14.07 1.46 -2.35
C LYS A 206 15.52 1.83 -2.66
N ARG A 207 15.87 1.92 -3.95
CA ARG A 207 17.23 2.28 -4.35
C ARG A 207 17.63 3.66 -3.85
N GLU A 208 16.71 4.61 -3.86
CA GLU A 208 16.95 5.98 -3.41
C GLU A 208 17.08 6.10 -1.89
N ILE A 209 16.27 5.38 -1.12
CA ILE A 209 16.29 5.42 0.34
C ILE A 209 17.42 4.58 0.94
N ALA A 210 17.94 3.58 0.24
CA ALA A 210 19.03 2.71 0.70
C ALA A 210 20.38 3.46 0.64
N THR A 211 20.54 4.47 1.48
CA THR A 211 21.65 5.41 1.48
C THR A 211 22.31 5.50 2.86
N CYS A 212 23.63 5.55 2.90
CA CYS A 212 24.46 5.65 4.11
C CYS A 212 25.14 7.02 4.15
N ALA A 213 25.21 7.61 5.34
CA ALA A 213 26.05 8.77 5.62
C ALA A 213 26.79 8.56 6.94
N ILE A 214 28.11 8.51 6.89
CA ILE A 214 29.02 8.48 8.07
C ILE A 214 30.04 9.61 7.87
N SER A 215 29.60 10.84 8.08
CA SER A 215 30.34 12.04 7.68
C SER A 215 30.58 13.05 8.80
N GLY A 216 30.17 12.69 10.02
CA GLY A 216 30.37 13.50 11.22
C GLY A 216 29.34 14.63 11.39
N ALA A 217 29.58 15.52 12.33
CA ALA A 217 28.60 16.46 12.88
C ALA A 217 27.91 17.39 11.86
N VAL A 218 28.55 17.69 10.73
CA VAL A 218 28.01 18.60 9.69
C VAL A 218 28.36 18.14 8.27
N GLY A 219 28.71 16.87 8.08
CA GLY A 219 28.95 16.31 6.77
C GLY A 219 30.30 16.61 6.13
N THR A 220 31.27 17.11 6.90
CA THR A 220 32.58 17.56 6.37
C THR A 220 33.70 16.55 6.51
N PHE A 221 33.48 15.41 7.13
CA PHE A 221 34.50 14.39 7.45
C PHE A 221 35.65 14.93 8.28
N ALA A 222 35.43 15.96 9.10
CA ALA A 222 36.49 16.64 9.83
C ALA A 222 37.29 15.71 10.78
N HIS A 223 36.67 14.67 11.30
CA HIS A 223 37.26 13.77 12.29
C HIS A 223 37.14 12.29 11.93
N ILE A 224 36.68 11.96 10.73
CA ILE A 224 36.55 10.61 10.23
C ILE A 224 36.90 10.56 8.73
N ASP A 225 37.56 9.49 8.32
CA ASP A 225 37.96 9.33 6.90
C ASP A 225 36.75 8.85 6.07
N PRO A 226 36.51 9.39 4.86
CA PRO A 226 35.46 8.91 3.96
C PRO A 226 35.51 7.41 3.65
N ALA A 227 36.65 6.77 3.77
CA ALA A 227 36.79 5.32 3.61
C ALA A 227 36.01 4.53 4.68
N VAL A 228 35.73 5.14 5.84
CA VAL A 228 34.87 4.52 6.87
C VAL A 228 33.43 4.46 6.39
N GLU A 229 32.90 5.55 5.85
CA GLU A 229 31.56 5.57 5.25
C GLU A 229 31.46 4.54 4.11
N ALA A 230 32.42 4.50 3.19
CA ALA A 230 32.44 3.55 2.08
C ALA A 230 32.40 2.09 2.57
N HIS A 231 33.15 1.79 3.64
CA HIS A 231 33.17 0.45 4.21
C HIS A 231 31.84 0.09 4.88
N VAL A 232 31.27 0.99 5.70
CA VAL A 232 29.97 0.77 6.35
C VAL A 232 28.88 0.62 5.30
N ALA A 233 28.84 1.47 4.27
CA ALA A 233 27.87 1.40 3.19
C ALA A 233 27.92 0.03 2.47
N GLU A 234 29.12 -0.43 2.12
CA GLU A 234 29.32 -1.76 1.49
C GLU A 234 28.79 -2.89 2.38
N LYS A 235 29.12 -2.88 3.68
CA LYS A 235 28.73 -3.92 4.63
C LYS A 235 27.25 -3.93 4.90
N MET A 236 26.61 -2.75 4.94
CA MET A 236 25.18 -2.60 5.18
C MET A 236 24.33 -2.73 3.89
N GLY A 237 24.97 -2.86 2.71
CA GLY A 237 24.28 -2.96 1.42
C GLY A 237 23.62 -1.67 0.99
N LEU A 238 24.23 -0.52 1.30
CA LEU A 238 23.73 0.83 1.03
C LEU A 238 24.61 1.55 0.01
N ALA A 239 24.05 2.55 -0.67
CA ALA A 239 24.81 3.53 -1.44
C ALA A 239 25.37 4.62 -0.48
N ILE A 240 26.44 5.30 -0.92
CA ILE A 240 26.99 6.45 -0.21
C ILE A 240 26.15 7.69 -0.57
N GLU A 241 25.82 8.53 0.44
CA GLU A 241 25.25 9.86 0.22
C GLU A 241 26.33 10.79 -0.34
N PRO A 242 26.20 11.34 -1.56
CA PRO A 242 27.22 12.19 -2.14
C PRO A 242 27.53 13.44 -1.33
N VAL A 243 26.52 14.02 -0.69
CA VAL A 243 26.63 15.21 0.16
C VAL A 243 25.56 15.16 1.25
N SER A 244 25.99 14.98 2.48
CA SER A 244 25.12 15.13 3.65
C SER A 244 25.41 16.45 4.39
N THR A 245 24.49 16.82 5.27
CA THR A 245 24.75 17.76 6.37
C THR A 245 25.04 16.96 7.64
N GLN A 246 24.40 17.22 8.77
CA GLN A 246 24.37 16.26 9.87
C GLN A 246 23.46 15.06 9.58
N VAL A 247 22.60 15.16 8.58
CA VAL A 247 21.59 14.17 8.20
C VAL A 247 21.59 13.90 6.69
N ILE A 248 21.11 12.74 6.30
CA ILE A 248 20.77 12.44 4.91
C ILE A 248 19.66 13.38 4.45
N PRO A 249 19.68 13.95 3.23
CA PRO A 249 18.61 14.81 2.71
C PRO A 249 17.24 14.14 2.77
N ARG A 250 16.22 14.85 3.28
CA ARG A 250 14.89 14.30 3.54
C ARG A 250 13.99 14.23 2.30
N ASP A 251 14.39 14.79 1.17
CA ASP A 251 13.70 14.58 -0.11
C ASP A 251 13.65 13.08 -0.49
N ARG A 252 14.69 12.29 -0.18
CA ARG A 252 14.70 10.83 -0.35
C ARG A 252 13.59 10.16 0.47
N HIS A 253 13.44 10.53 1.72
CA HIS A 253 12.41 10.05 2.62
C HIS A 253 11.02 10.48 2.14
N ALA A 254 10.86 11.75 1.74
CA ALA A 254 9.63 12.28 1.19
C ALA A 254 9.18 11.53 -0.07
N MET A 255 10.10 11.23 -0.99
CA MET A 255 9.82 10.42 -2.18
C MET A 255 9.40 9.00 -1.80
N PHE A 256 10.09 8.37 -0.84
CA PHE A 256 9.73 7.04 -0.35
C PHE A 256 8.27 7.00 0.13
N PHE A 257 7.90 7.89 1.05
CA PHE A 257 6.52 7.97 1.57
C PHE A 257 5.50 8.35 0.51
N ALA A 258 5.85 9.21 -0.45
CA ALA A 258 4.98 9.53 -1.58
C ALA A 258 4.66 8.29 -2.42
N VAL A 259 5.65 7.43 -2.67
CA VAL A 259 5.45 6.16 -3.38
C VAL A 259 4.56 5.22 -2.57
N LEU A 260 4.76 5.09 -1.24
CA LEU A 260 3.84 4.31 -0.40
C LEU A 260 2.40 4.83 -0.50
N GLY A 261 2.21 6.15 -0.53
CA GLY A 261 0.91 6.79 -0.70
C GLY A 261 0.25 6.44 -2.04
N VAL A 262 1.02 6.40 -3.14
CA VAL A 262 0.52 5.98 -4.46
C VAL A 262 0.12 4.51 -4.45
N VAL A 263 0.94 3.62 -3.89
CA VAL A 263 0.62 2.19 -3.78
C VAL A 263 -0.65 1.97 -2.95
N ALA A 264 -0.77 2.66 -1.81
CA ALA A 264 -1.97 2.61 -0.97
C ALA A 264 -3.23 3.09 -1.70
N SER A 265 -3.10 4.10 -2.58
CA SER A 265 -4.21 4.58 -3.40
C SER A 265 -4.64 3.56 -4.45
N SER A 266 -3.70 2.81 -5.03
CA SER A 266 -3.99 1.69 -5.93
C SER A 266 -4.66 0.52 -5.18
N VAL A 267 -4.24 0.23 -3.94
CA VAL A 267 -4.91 -0.74 -3.06
C VAL A 267 -6.37 -0.33 -2.83
N GLU A 268 -6.61 0.94 -2.47
CA GLU A 268 -7.97 1.45 -2.25
C GLU A 268 -8.82 1.38 -3.53
N ARG A 269 -8.24 1.71 -4.69
CA ARG A 269 -8.94 1.66 -5.97
C ARG A 269 -9.44 0.25 -6.29
N LEU A 270 -8.59 -0.77 -6.18
CA LEU A 270 -8.97 -2.16 -6.43
C LEU A 270 -9.97 -2.67 -5.38
N ALA A 271 -9.75 -2.35 -4.11
CA ALA A 271 -10.68 -2.69 -3.05
C ALA A 271 -12.08 -2.06 -3.26
N THR A 272 -12.13 -0.82 -3.72
CA THR A 272 -13.38 -0.12 -4.05
C THR A 272 -14.11 -0.77 -5.23
N GLU A 273 -13.37 -1.18 -6.27
CA GLU A 273 -13.98 -1.91 -7.40
C GLU A 273 -14.63 -3.22 -6.93
N ILE A 274 -13.94 -4.02 -6.11
CA ILE A 274 -14.50 -5.28 -5.58
C ILE A 274 -15.76 -5.01 -4.77
N ARG A 275 -15.76 -3.97 -3.92
CA ARG A 275 -16.94 -3.56 -3.16
C ARG A 275 -18.12 -3.16 -4.06
N HIS A 276 -17.84 -2.47 -5.17
CA HIS A 276 -18.89 -2.15 -6.16
C HIS A 276 -19.44 -3.39 -6.83
N LEU A 277 -18.60 -4.37 -7.15
CA LEU A 277 -19.03 -5.64 -7.77
C LEU A 277 -19.86 -6.51 -6.81
N GLN A 278 -19.64 -6.39 -5.48
CA GLN A 278 -20.35 -7.16 -4.46
C GLN A 278 -21.70 -6.55 -4.04
N ARG A 279 -22.02 -5.32 -4.45
CA ARG A 279 -23.30 -4.70 -4.09
C ARG A 279 -24.49 -5.57 -4.51
N THR A 280 -25.57 -5.53 -3.74
CA THR A 280 -26.78 -6.33 -3.95
C THR A 280 -27.34 -6.19 -5.37
N GLU A 281 -27.28 -5.00 -5.96
CA GLU A 281 -27.81 -4.68 -7.29
C GLU A 281 -26.87 -5.12 -8.43
N VAL A 282 -25.62 -5.49 -8.11
CA VAL A 282 -24.56 -5.87 -9.07
C VAL A 282 -24.26 -7.36 -9.00
N ARG A 283 -23.75 -7.86 -7.87
CA ARG A 283 -23.45 -9.26 -7.56
C ARG A 283 -22.63 -10.00 -8.64
N GLU A 284 -21.65 -9.32 -9.22
CA GLU A 284 -20.78 -9.89 -10.28
C GLU A 284 -19.55 -10.59 -9.70
N ALA A 285 -19.08 -10.14 -8.51
CA ALA A 285 -18.02 -10.78 -7.75
C ALA A 285 -18.21 -10.49 -6.25
N GLU A 286 -17.66 -11.35 -5.39
CA GLU A 286 -17.65 -11.13 -3.94
C GLU A 286 -16.40 -11.70 -3.27
N GLU A 287 -16.07 -11.17 -2.09
CA GLU A 287 -15.03 -11.74 -1.23
C GLU A 287 -15.37 -13.17 -0.84
N PHE A 288 -14.35 -14.03 -0.78
CA PHE A 288 -14.51 -15.39 -0.28
C PHE A 288 -14.98 -15.38 1.18
N PHE A 289 -16.02 -16.15 1.45
CA PHE A 289 -16.60 -16.30 2.77
C PHE A 289 -16.32 -17.70 3.30
N SER A 290 -15.47 -17.79 4.33
CA SER A 290 -15.05 -19.09 4.87
C SER A 290 -16.16 -19.78 5.67
N ALA A 291 -16.09 -21.11 5.75
CA ALA A 291 -17.02 -21.88 6.58
C ALA A 291 -16.95 -21.42 8.05
N GLY A 292 -18.10 -21.12 8.64
CA GLY A 292 -18.20 -20.63 10.01
C GLY A 292 -18.00 -19.12 10.20
N GLN A 293 -17.57 -18.39 9.16
CA GLN A 293 -17.49 -16.92 9.22
C GLN A 293 -18.88 -16.31 9.42
N LYS A 294 -18.96 -15.24 10.22
CA LYS A 294 -20.19 -14.46 10.42
C LYS A 294 -20.07 -13.13 9.68
N GLY A 295 -21.00 -12.87 8.76
CA GLY A 295 -21.01 -11.65 7.96
C GLY A 295 -21.73 -10.47 8.63
N SER A 296 -22.63 -10.76 9.56
CA SER A 296 -23.43 -9.77 10.27
C SER A 296 -23.85 -10.32 11.62
N SER A 297 -23.90 -9.46 12.65
CA SER A 297 -24.42 -9.81 13.97
C SER A 297 -25.95 -9.90 14.01
N ALA A 298 -26.64 -9.22 13.09
CA ALA A 298 -28.09 -9.13 13.06
C ALA A 298 -28.75 -9.96 11.95
N MET A 299 -28.11 -10.06 10.78
CA MET A 299 -28.69 -10.70 9.59
C MET A 299 -27.78 -11.83 9.10
N PRO A 300 -28.09 -13.12 9.36
CA PRO A 300 -27.21 -14.26 9.07
C PRO A 300 -26.84 -14.45 7.59
N HIS A 301 -27.69 -13.98 6.67
CA HIS A 301 -27.48 -14.08 5.22
C HIS A 301 -26.61 -12.94 4.64
N LYS A 302 -26.34 -11.88 5.42
CA LYS A 302 -25.63 -10.68 4.94
C LYS A 302 -24.12 -10.92 4.91
N ARG A 303 -23.54 -10.89 3.73
CA ARG A 303 -22.09 -11.02 3.50
C ARG A 303 -21.50 -9.66 3.19
N ASN A 304 -20.91 -9.03 4.20
CA ASN A 304 -20.28 -7.72 4.03
C ASN A 304 -18.88 -7.85 3.43
N PRO A 305 -18.44 -6.93 2.56
CA PRO A 305 -17.09 -6.88 2.02
C PRO A 305 -16.09 -6.32 3.05
N VAL A 306 -15.96 -6.98 4.20
CA VAL A 306 -15.21 -6.46 5.35
C VAL A 306 -13.71 -6.35 5.09
N LEU A 307 -13.16 -7.24 4.27
CA LEU A 307 -11.73 -7.22 3.96
C LEU A 307 -11.38 -5.99 3.12
N THR A 308 -12.13 -5.72 2.06
CA THR A 308 -11.91 -4.57 1.18
C THR A 308 -12.34 -3.25 1.82
N GLU A 309 -13.36 -3.23 2.69
CA GLU A 309 -13.67 -2.07 3.53
C GLU A 309 -12.50 -1.70 4.44
N ASN A 310 -11.90 -2.68 5.10
CA ASN A 310 -10.71 -2.48 5.93
C ASN A 310 -9.53 -1.94 5.12
N LEU A 311 -9.30 -2.46 3.90
CA LEU A 311 -8.24 -1.98 3.01
C LEU A 311 -8.40 -0.51 2.65
N THR A 312 -9.63 -0.05 2.37
CA THR A 312 -9.87 1.39 2.10
C THR A 312 -9.58 2.27 3.33
N GLY A 313 -9.76 1.74 4.53
CA GLY A 313 -9.39 2.42 5.78
C GLY A 313 -7.87 2.48 5.98
N ILE A 314 -7.17 1.37 5.83
CA ILE A 314 -5.70 1.29 5.97
C ILE A 314 -5.00 2.19 4.95
N ALA A 315 -5.48 2.25 3.71
CA ALA A 315 -4.93 3.14 2.68
C ALA A 315 -4.92 4.62 3.11
N ARG A 316 -5.91 5.08 3.89
CA ARG A 316 -5.95 6.44 4.43
C ARG A 316 -4.84 6.69 5.43
N ILE A 317 -4.55 5.71 6.30
CA ILE A 317 -3.48 5.79 7.30
C ILE A 317 -2.13 5.88 6.59
N VAL A 318 -1.88 5.02 5.61
CA VAL A 318 -0.62 5.05 4.84
C VAL A 318 -0.45 6.41 4.15
N ARG A 319 -1.47 6.94 3.49
CA ARG A 319 -1.41 8.27 2.84
C ARG A 319 -1.18 9.43 3.80
N ALA A 320 -1.60 9.29 5.06
CA ALA A 320 -1.38 10.34 6.07
C ALA A 320 0.11 10.60 6.33
N SER A 321 0.99 9.64 6.04
CA SER A 321 2.44 9.79 6.20
C SER A 321 3.09 10.73 5.16
N VAL A 322 2.43 10.97 4.02
CA VAL A 322 3.02 11.70 2.89
C VAL A 322 3.25 13.17 3.22
N VAL A 323 2.26 13.83 3.80
CA VAL A 323 2.36 15.28 4.09
C VAL A 323 3.45 15.57 5.12
N PRO A 324 3.50 14.91 6.30
CA PRO A 324 4.58 15.14 7.26
C PRO A 324 5.97 14.80 6.71
N ALA A 325 6.08 13.80 5.83
CA ALA A 325 7.36 13.47 5.19
C ALA A 325 7.82 14.57 4.22
N LEU A 326 6.90 15.20 3.49
CA LEU A 326 7.20 16.35 2.63
C LEU A 326 7.61 17.57 3.49
N GLU A 327 6.98 17.80 4.63
CA GLU A 327 7.32 18.88 5.55
C GLU A 327 8.72 18.70 6.17
N ASN A 328 9.19 17.47 6.34
CA ASN A 328 10.54 17.17 6.83
C ASN A 328 11.66 17.58 5.87
N VAL A 329 11.38 17.89 4.60
CA VAL A 329 12.40 18.35 3.64
C VAL A 329 13.00 19.68 4.07
N ALA A 330 12.18 20.55 4.66
CA ALA A 330 12.58 21.89 5.09
C ALA A 330 13.13 21.91 6.52
N LEU A 331 14.31 21.34 6.76
CA LEU A 331 15.03 21.42 8.02
C LEU A 331 15.83 22.72 8.12
N TRP A 332 16.10 23.15 9.36
CA TRP A 332 16.95 24.32 9.61
C TRP A 332 18.44 23.97 9.48
N HIS A 333 19.14 24.75 8.66
CA HIS A 333 20.59 24.67 8.48
C HIS A 333 21.05 23.22 8.21
N GLU A 334 22.06 22.74 8.92
CA GLU A 334 22.59 21.39 8.78
C GLU A 334 21.70 20.34 9.45
N ARG A 335 20.84 20.71 10.39
CA ARG A 335 19.79 19.89 11.02
C ARG A 335 19.02 20.64 12.09
N ASP A 336 17.70 20.42 12.17
CA ASP A 336 16.95 20.43 13.43
C ASP A 336 16.35 19.02 13.65
N ILE A 337 15.78 18.76 14.85
CA ILE A 337 15.33 17.40 15.20
C ILE A 337 13.84 17.16 14.93
N SER A 338 13.12 18.10 14.29
CA SER A 338 11.69 17.99 14.05
C SER A 338 11.29 16.75 13.22
N HIS A 339 12.13 16.35 12.26
CA HIS A 339 11.92 15.16 11.43
C HIS A 339 11.84 13.87 12.24
N SER A 340 12.60 13.76 13.33
CA SER A 340 12.79 12.50 14.06
C SER A 340 11.49 11.96 14.65
N SER A 341 10.67 12.81 15.27
CA SER A 341 9.38 12.40 15.84
C SER A 341 8.39 11.93 14.77
N VAL A 342 8.42 12.51 13.58
CA VAL A 342 7.61 12.12 12.43
C VAL A 342 8.03 10.74 11.91
N GLU A 343 9.33 10.56 11.67
CA GLU A 343 9.89 9.34 11.08
C GLU A 343 9.76 8.12 12.00
N ARG A 344 9.94 8.31 13.31
CA ARG A 344 9.75 7.26 14.33
C ARG A 344 8.33 6.72 14.37
N VAL A 345 7.33 7.51 13.98
CA VAL A 345 5.92 7.09 13.91
C VAL A 345 5.59 6.57 12.52
N PHE A 346 5.82 7.36 11.48
CA PHE A 346 5.35 7.02 10.14
C PHE A 346 6.21 5.98 9.41
N GLY A 347 7.49 5.84 9.74
CA GLY A 347 8.33 4.77 9.19
C GLY A 347 7.69 3.39 9.42
N PRO A 348 7.52 2.97 10.68
CA PRO A 348 6.85 1.71 10.99
C PRO A 348 5.38 1.69 10.57
N ASP A 349 4.58 2.69 10.91
CA ASP A 349 3.12 2.63 10.71
C ASP A 349 2.73 2.56 9.22
N ALA A 350 3.39 3.31 8.35
CA ALA A 350 3.11 3.29 6.92
C ALA A 350 3.52 1.96 6.27
N THR A 351 4.71 1.45 6.60
CA THR A 351 5.22 0.21 6.00
C THR A 351 4.48 -1.02 6.52
N ILE A 352 4.22 -1.11 7.83
CA ILE A 352 3.44 -2.20 8.43
C ILE A 352 2.01 -2.20 7.88
N GLY A 353 1.37 -1.02 7.82
CA GLY A 353 0.01 -0.91 7.30
C GLY A 353 -0.09 -1.30 5.83
N LEU A 354 0.88 -0.87 5.00
CA LEU A 354 0.89 -1.19 3.57
C LEU A 354 1.20 -2.67 3.32
N ASP A 355 2.15 -3.25 4.05
CA ASP A 355 2.48 -4.68 3.97
C ASP A 355 1.26 -5.56 4.28
N PHE A 356 0.59 -5.27 5.39
CA PHE A 356 -0.66 -5.93 5.74
C PHE A 356 -1.72 -5.78 4.64
N ALA A 357 -1.87 -4.58 4.07
CA ALA A 357 -2.85 -4.32 3.03
C ALA A 357 -2.56 -5.09 1.74
N LEU A 358 -1.30 -5.11 1.28
CA LEU A 358 -0.90 -5.86 0.09
C LEU A 358 -1.12 -7.36 0.26
N HIS A 359 -0.72 -7.92 1.42
CA HIS A 359 -0.91 -9.33 1.72
C HIS A 359 -2.40 -9.71 1.76
N ARG A 360 -3.24 -8.89 2.38
CA ARG A 360 -4.70 -9.10 2.42
C ARG A 360 -5.33 -8.98 1.04
N LEU A 361 -4.95 -7.97 0.26
CA LEU A 361 -5.49 -7.75 -1.08
C LEU A 361 -5.14 -8.91 -2.02
N ALA A 362 -3.90 -9.41 -1.95
CA ALA A 362 -3.48 -10.59 -2.70
C ALA A 362 -4.37 -11.80 -2.37
N GLY A 363 -4.61 -12.06 -1.08
CA GLY A 363 -5.53 -13.12 -0.64
C GLY A 363 -6.96 -12.94 -1.11
N VAL A 364 -7.46 -11.70 -1.17
CA VAL A 364 -8.80 -11.39 -1.71
C VAL A 364 -8.87 -11.74 -3.20
N ILE A 365 -7.87 -11.34 -4.00
CA ILE A 365 -7.84 -11.62 -5.45
C ILE A 365 -7.70 -13.11 -5.73
N GLU A 366 -6.82 -13.81 -5.01
CA GLU A 366 -6.62 -15.26 -5.15
C GLU A 366 -7.90 -16.06 -4.94
N ASN A 367 -8.76 -15.62 -4.01
CA ASN A 367 -9.96 -16.32 -3.58
C ASN A 367 -11.26 -15.62 -4.01
N LEU A 368 -11.21 -14.61 -4.89
CA LEU A 368 -12.37 -13.86 -5.33
C LEU A 368 -13.40 -14.78 -5.99
N LEU A 369 -14.62 -14.77 -5.51
CA LEU A 369 -15.75 -15.47 -6.15
C LEU A 369 -16.25 -14.60 -7.29
N ILE A 370 -16.40 -15.20 -8.46
CA ILE A 370 -16.80 -14.52 -9.70
C ILE A 370 -18.03 -15.22 -10.26
N TYR A 371 -19.02 -14.46 -10.70
CA TYR A 371 -20.34 -14.94 -11.17
C TYR A 371 -20.58 -14.56 -12.62
N PRO A 372 -20.06 -15.33 -13.61
CA PRO A 372 -20.20 -15.03 -15.05
C PRO A 372 -21.66 -14.93 -15.50
N GLU A 373 -22.53 -15.77 -14.94
CA GLU A 373 -23.98 -15.76 -15.28
C GLU A 373 -24.64 -14.43 -14.83
N THR A 374 -24.26 -13.91 -13.65
CA THR A 374 -24.77 -12.62 -13.19
C THR A 374 -24.20 -11.46 -14.03
N MET A 375 -22.94 -11.55 -14.45
CA MET A 375 -22.32 -10.58 -15.36
C MET A 375 -23.10 -10.52 -16.69
N GLN A 376 -23.43 -11.69 -17.27
CA GLN A 376 -24.22 -11.77 -18.49
C GLN A 376 -25.64 -11.21 -18.29
N ALA A 377 -26.30 -11.56 -17.18
CA ALA A 377 -27.63 -11.04 -16.89
C ALA A 377 -27.64 -9.51 -16.72
N ASN A 378 -26.61 -8.94 -16.11
CA ASN A 378 -26.45 -7.49 -16.01
C ASN A 378 -26.17 -6.84 -17.38
N LEU A 379 -25.40 -7.50 -18.25
CA LEU A 379 -25.14 -7.04 -19.61
C LEU A 379 -26.44 -6.98 -20.43
N ASP A 380 -27.30 -7.98 -20.30
CA ASP A 380 -28.56 -8.11 -21.03
C ASP A 380 -29.69 -7.24 -20.47
N LYS A 381 -29.53 -6.69 -19.27
CA LYS A 381 -30.57 -6.01 -18.48
C LYS A 381 -31.29 -4.89 -19.23
N LEU A 382 -30.63 -4.21 -20.16
CA LEU A 382 -31.17 -3.11 -20.93
C LEU A 382 -31.54 -3.53 -22.35
N GLY A 383 -31.86 -4.83 -22.59
CA GLY A 383 -32.44 -5.32 -23.85
C GLY A 383 -31.57 -5.08 -25.09
N GLY A 384 -30.25 -4.98 -24.94
CA GLY A 384 -29.32 -4.81 -26.05
C GLY A 384 -28.94 -3.34 -26.34
N LEU A 385 -29.34 -2.36 -25.52
CA LEU A 385 -28.95 -0.94 -25.70
C LEU A 385 -27.45 -0.71 -25.74
N VAL A 386 -26.66 -1.61 -25.21
CA VAL A 386 -25.18 -1.60 -25.22
C VAL A 386 -24.61 -1.64 -26.66
N HIS A 387 -25.39 -2.05 -27.66
CA HIS A 387 -24.99 -2.07 -29.07
C HIS A 387 -25.36 -0.80 -29.86
N SER A 388 -25.95 0.23 -29.22
CA SER A 388 -26.47 1.41 -29.89
C SER A 388 -25.41 2.17 -30.72
N GLN A 389 -24.17 2.26 -30.24
CA GLN A 389 -23.07 2.89 -30.97
C GLN A 389 -22.70 2.13 -32.25
N GLN A 390 -22.69 0.80 -32.20
CA GLN A 390 -22.41 -0.04 -33.40
C GLN A 390 -23.46 0.18 -34.49
N VAL A 391 -24.73 0.26 -34.10
CA VAL A 391 -25.83 0.54 -35.04
C VAL A 391 -25.68 1.94 -35.66
N LEU A 392 -25.38 2.94 -34.85
CA LEU A 392 -25.12 4.32 -35.31
C LEU A 392 -24.01 4.34 -36.36
N LEU A 393 -22.89 3.68 -36.07
CA LEU A 393 -21.75 3.63 -37.00
C LEU A 393 -22.08 2.86 -38.28
N ALA A 394 -22.80 1.77 -38.19
CA ALA A 394 -23.24 1.01 -39.37
C ALA A 394 -24.14 1.85 -40.28
N LEU A 395 -25.09 2.58 -39.73
CA LEU A 395 -25.96 3.49 -40.49
C LEU A 395 -25.15 4.59 -41.19
N THR A 396 -24.17 5.20 -40.53
CA THR A 396 -23.33 6.21 -41.16
C THR A 396 -22.49 5.63 -42.30
N GLN A 397 -21.99 4.42 -42.16
CA GLN A 397 -21.28 3.73 -43.24
C GLN A 397 -22.15 3.39 -44.45
N LYS A 398 -23.47 3.27 -44.23
CA LYS A 398 -24.48 3.09 -45.31
C LYS A 398 -24.94 4.42 -45.92
N GLY A 399 -24.27 5.53 -45.59
CA GLY A 399 -24.51 6.85 -46.17
C GLY A 399 -25.65 7.64 -45.51
N VAL A 400 -26.07 7.26 -44.30
CA VAL A 400 -26.99 8.07 -43.48
C VAL A 400 -26.16 9.17 -42.79
N SER A 401 -26.70 10.38 -42.70
CA SER A 401 -26.02 11.45 -41.95
C SER A 401 -25.82 11.02 -40.46
N ARG A 402 -24.84 11.63 -39.79
CA ARG A 402 -24.66 11.33 -38.38
C ARG A 402 -25.84 11.76 -37.53
N GLU A 403 -26.46 12.89 -37.90
CA GLU A 403 -27.60 13.46 -37.22
C GLU A 403 -28.82 12.54 -37.36
N ASP A 404 -29.13 12.08 -38.58
CA ASP A 404 -30.24 11.18 -38.81
C ASP A 404 -29.99 9.81 -38.18
N SER A 405 -28.75 9.28 -38.27
CA SER A 405 -28.37 8.03 -37.62
C SER A 405 -28.59 8.11 -36.10
N TYR A 406 -28.23 9.26 -35.49
CA TYR A 406 -28.47 9.50 -34.06
C TYR A 406 -29.96 9.51 -33.73
N VAL A 407 -30.78 10.19 -34.53
CA VAL A 407 -32.26 10.21 -34.36
C VAL A 407 -32.85 8.82 -34.44
N TYR A 408 -32.46 8.03 -35.46
CA TYR A 408 -32.98 6.65 -35.64
C TYR A 408 -32.62 5.73 -34.48
N VAL A 409 -31.35 5.77 -34.03
CA VAL A 409 -30.85 5.02 -32.89
C VAL A 409 -31.55 5.44 -31.59
N GLN A 410 -31.60 6.75 -31.32
CA GLN A 410 -32.15 7.31 -30.08
C GLN A 410 -33.66 7.01 -29.93
N ARG A 411 -34.47 7.23 -30.98
CA ARG A 411 -35.92 6.99 -30.89
C ARG A 411 -36.27 5.55 -30.54
N ASN A 412 -35.49 4.59 -31.05
CA ASN A 412 -35.69 3.17 -30.74
C ASN A 412 -35.12 2.83 -29.34
N ALA A 413 -33.98 3.39 -28.97
CA ALA A 413 -33.41 3.20 -27.64
C ALA A 413 -34.34 3.75 -26.54
N MET A 414 -34.95 4.90 -26.73
CA MET A 414 -35.87 5.50 -25.76
C MET A 414 -37.14 4.69 -25.56
N LYS A 415 -37.62 3.99 -26.59
CA LYS A 415 -38.73 3.04 -26.42
C LYS A 415 -38.34 1.89 -25.50
N ILE A 416 -37.15 1.29 -25.69
CA ILE A 416 -36.66 0.21 -24.83
C ILE A 416 -36.44 0.71 -23.38
N TRP A 417 -35.91 1.93 -23.24
CA TRP A 417 -35.72 2.52 -21.92
C TRP A 417 -37.04 2.69 -21.14
N ALA A 418 -38.11 3.07 -21.83
CA ALA A 418 -39.43 3.28 -21.23
C ALA A 418 -40.25 2.00 -21.04
N GLU A 419 -40.21 1.10 -22.02
CA GLU A 419 -41.14 -0.04 -22.13
C GLU A 419 -40.46 -1.40 -21.87
N GLY A 420 -39.11 -1.45 -21.91
CA GLY A 420 -38.36 -2.69 -21.95
C GLY A 420 -38.42 -3.39 -23.31
N GLY A 421 -37.97 -4.64 -23.35
CA GLY A 421 -38.01 -5.47 -24.54
C GLY A 421 -36.70 -5.56 -25.32
N SER A 422 -36.76 -5.96 -26.59
CA SER A 422 -35.60 -6.18 -27.46
C SER A 422 -35.28 -4.93 -28.29
N TYR A 423 -34.13 -4.37 -28.14
CA TYR A 423 -33.66 -3.24 -28.96
C TYR A 423 -33.46 -3.69 -30.42
N LEU A 424 -32.93 -4.88 -30.62
CA LEU A 424 -32.77 -5.46 -31.95
C LEU A 424 -34.11 -5.56 -32.71
N ASP A 425 -35.18 -6.04 -32.06
CA ASP A 425 -36.48 -6.15 -32.68
C ASP A 425 -37.11 -4.80 -33.04
N LYS A 426 -36.91 -3.78 -32.18
CA LYS A 426 -37.36 -2.40 -32.46
C LYS A 426 -36.62 -1.83 -33.68
N LEU A 427 -35.29 -2.10 -33.79
CA LEU A 427 -34.49 -1.65 -34.94
C LEU A 427 -34.94 -2.35 -36.25
N LYS A 428 -35.19 -3.63 -36.20
CA LYS A 428 -35.70 -4.41 -37.36
C LYS A 428 -37.07 -3.95 -37.83
N ALA A 429 -37.91 -3.46 -36.92
CA ALA A 429 -39.24 -2.95 -37.21
C ALA A 429 -39.26 -1.46 -37.62
N ASP A 430 -38.17 -0.77 -37.53
CA ASP A 430 -38.05 0.65 -37.88
C ASP A 430 -37.80 0.80 -39.40
N GLU A 431 -38.70 1.47 -40.11
CA GLU A 431 -38.65 1.61 -41.56
C GLU A 431 -37.37 2.28 -42.07
N ASP A 432 -36.91 3.34 -41.42
CA ASP A 432 -35.68 4.07 -41.81
C ASP A 432 -34.43 3.22 -41.60
N VAL A 433 -34.37 2.46 -40.49
CA VAL A 433 -33.27 1.54 -40.22
C VAL A 433 -33.30 0.36 -41.19
N ALA A 434 -34.47 -0.27 -41.39
CA ALA A 434 -34.63 -1.42 -42.27
C ALA A 434 -34.37 -1.07 -43.76
N ALA A 435 -34.58 0.16 -44.17
CA ALA A 435 -34.22 0.66 -45.50
C ALA A 435 -32.70 0.68 -45.75
N LYS A 436 -31.87 0.65 -44.72
CA LYS A 436 -30.40 0.78 -44.80
C LYS A 436 -29.64 -0.46 -44.35
N LEU A 437 -30.17 -1.17 -43.36
CA LEU A 437 -29.56 -2.36 -42.74
C LEU A 437 -30.51 -3.52 -42.83
N THR A 438 -30.10 -4.63 -43.43
CA THR A 438 -30.85 -5.87 -43.45
C THR A 438 -30.95 -6.49 -42.06
N SER A 439 -31.93 -7.40 -41.86
CA SER A 439 -32.09 -8.13 -40.60
C SER A 439 -30.80 -8.88 -40.19
N SER A 440 -30.10 -9.49 -41.16
CA SER A 440 -28.86 -10.23 -40.92
C SER A 440 -27.70 -9.31 -40.55
N GLU A 441 -27.59 -8.10 -41.14
CA GLU A 441 -26.58 -7.10 -40.74
C GLU A 441 -26.85 -6.62 -39.32
N LEU A 442 -28.11 -6.38 -38.95
CA LEU A 442 -28.50 -6.01 -37.59
C LEU A 442 -28.16 -7.12 -36.60
N ASP A 443 -28.47 -8.39 -36.91
CA ASP A 443 -28.11 -9.53 -36.06
C ASP A 443 -26.58 -9.57 -35.79
N ALA A 444 -25.78 -9.36 -36.83
CA ALA A 444 -24.31 -9.34 -36.70
C ALA A 444 -23.77 -8.19 -35.83
N LEU A 445 -24.49 -7.05 -35.75
CA LEU A 445 -24.09 -5.94 -34.88
C LEU A 445 -24.32 -6.21 -33.38
N PHE A 446 -25.14 -7.24 -33.07
CA PHE A 446 -25.39 -7.64 -31.68
C PHE A 446 -24.50 -8.81 -31.23
N ASP A 447 -23.51 -9.19 -32.05
CA ASP A 447 -22.50 -10.16 -31.66
C ASP A 447 -21.46 -9.49 -30.72
N LEU A 448 -21.30 -10.02 -29.50
CA LEU A 448 -20.36 -9.55 -28.50
C LEU A 448 -18.90 -9.66 -28.98
N GLU A 449 -18.56 -10.59 -29.85
CA GLU A 449 -17.20 -10.76 -30.38
C GLU A 449 -16.69 -9.52 -31.11
N GLN A 450 -17.58 -8.66 -31.61
CA GLN A 450 -17.21 -7.36 -32.19
C GLN A 450 -16.50 -6.47 -31.14
N HIS A 451 -16.91 -6.52 -29.87
CA HIS A 451 -16.28 -5.77 -28.77
C HIS A 451 -14.97 -6.41 -28.29
N PHE A 452 -14.79 -7.72 -28.52
CA PHE A 452 -13.68 -8.50 -27.96
C PHE A 452 -12.55 -8.79 -28.97
N ARG A 453 -12.69 -8.39 -30.22
CA ARG A 453 -11.74 -8.68 -31.32
C ARG A 453 -10.30 -8.25 -31.05
N HIS A 454 -10.07 -7.27 -30.18
CA HIS A 454 -8.74 -6.75 -29.83
C HIS A 454 -8.26 -7.12 -28.43
N ILE A 455 -8.97 -7.99 -27.71
CA ILE A 455 -8.61 -8.41 -26.35
C ILE A 455 -7.22 -9.06 -26.34
N ASP A 456 -6.91 -9.92 -27.32
CA ASP A 456 -5.61 -10.59 -27.40
C ASP A 456 -4.47 -9.57 -27.57
N THR A 457 -4.63 -8.58 -28.45
CA THR A 457 -3.66 -7.49 -28.61
C THR A 457 -3.42 -6.71 -27.32
N ILE A 458 -4.46 -6.46 -26.53
CA ILE A 458 -4.33 -5.75 -25.25
C ILE A 458 -3.61 -6.62 -24.21
N PHE A 459 -3.94 -7.91 -24.16
CA PHE A 459 -3.27 -8.85 -23.27
C PHE A 459 -1.77 -8.98 -23.62
N ASP A 460 -1.42 -9.04 -24.89
CA ASP A 460 -0.03 -9.09 -25.34
C ASP A 460 0.76 -7.83 -24.92
N ARG A 461 0.12 -6.65 -24.94
CA ARG A 461 0.75 -5.40 -24.45
C ARG A 461 0.99 -5.38 -22.93
N VAL A 462 0.16 -6.09 -22.18
CA VAL A 462 0.20 -6.07 -20.70
C VAL A 462 1.08 -7.18 -20.14
N PHE A 463 1.08 -8.35 -20.78
CA PHE A 463 1.69 -9.57 -20.23
C PHE A 463 2.82 -10.14 -21.09
N GLY A 464 3.00 -9.63 -22.31
CA GLY A 464 4.02 -10.02 -23.28
C GLY A 464 5.40 -9.41 -23.08
#